data_7e1f4b7f0ca5ae86da79d7d912ca6db0
#
_entry.id   7e1f4b7f0ca5ae86da79d7d912ca6db0
#
_cell.length_a   1.000
_cell.length_b   1.000
_cell.length_c   1.000
_cell.angle_alpha   90.00
_cell.angle_beta   90.00
_cell.angle_gamma   90.00
#
_symmetry.space_group_name_H-M   'P 1'
#
loop_
_entity.id
_entity.type
_entity.pdbx_description
1 polymer ?
#
loop_
_entity_poly.entity_id
_entity_poly.type
_entity_poly.pdbx_seq_one_letter_code
_entity_poly.pdbx_strand_id
1 'polypeptide(L)'
;MKKLKFLLYPISVLYSIYSSFRNLLFDFGLIHSIEYKIPTIGIGNLSTGGTGKSIIVDYLIEKFKKNKKITTLSRGYNRKTKGFVHASKSSDAYEIGDEPFQFFSKHPEINVVVCEDRRKGMNIILKNLSDTELCIW
;
A
#
# COMPACT_ATOMS: atom_id res chain seq x y z
N MET A 1 4.83 -18.64 27.99
CA MET A 1 5.08 -18.10 26.62
C MET A 1 6.21 -18.82 25.86
N LYS A 2 7.30 -19.30 26.49
CA LYS A 2 8.41 -20.02 25.79
C LYS A 2 7.97 -21.35 25.14
N LYS A 3 7.09 -22.15 25.79
CA LYS A 3 6.62 -23.45 25.28
C LYS A 3 5.75 -23.32 24.01
N LEU A 4 4.96 -22.24 23.87
CA LEU A 4 4.14 -22.00 22.70
C LEU A 4 4.98 -21.68 21.46
N LYS A 5 6.12 -21.01 21.63
CA LYS A 5 7.06 -20.74 20.53
C LYS A 5 7.68 -22.02 19.96
N PHE A 6 7.91 -23.01 20.81
CA PHE A 6 8.47 -24.30 20.39
C PHE A 6 7.47 -25.12 19.57
N LEU A 7 6.18 -25.01 19.91
CA LEU A 7 5.09 -25.67 19.15
C LEU A 7 4.91 -25.09 17.75
N LEU A 8 5.21 -23.79 17.59
CA LEU A 8 5.11 -23.10 16.30
C LEU A 8 6.37 -23.24 15.41
N TYR A 9 7.46 -23.81 15.95
CA TYR A 9 8.71 -23.97 15.22
C TYR A 9 8.57 -24.76 13.91
N PRO A 10 7.92 -25.95 13.87
CA PRO A 10 7.75 -26.70 12.62
C PRO A 10 6.96 -25.91 11.57
N ILE A 11 5.93 -25.16 11.99
CA ILE A 11 5.15 -24.29 11.09
C ILE A 11 6.04 -23.17 10.53
N SER A 12 6.90 -22.59 11.36
CA SER A 12 7.86 -21.56 10.94
C SER A 12 8.85 -22.08 9.89
N VAL A 13 9.33 -23.31 10.05
CA VAL A 13 10.23 -23.96 9.08
C VAL A 13 9.51 -24.18 7.74
N LEU A 14 8.30 -24.74 7.77
CA LEU A 14 7.48 -24.92 6.56
C LEU A 14 7.21 -23.61 5.84
N TYR A 15 6.87 -22.56 6.58
CA TYR A 15 6.68 -21.23 6.03
C TYR A 15 7.97 -20.66 5.41
N SER A 16 9.11 -20.87 6.05
CA SER A 16 10.42 -20.45 5.53
C SER A 16 10.74 -21.15 4.21
N ILE A 17 10.53 -22.47 4.13
CA ILE A 17 10.73 -23.26 2.90
C ILE A 17 9.81 -22.75 1.79
N TYR A 18 8.52 -22.58 2.09
CA TYR A 18 7.54 -22.03 1.13
C TYR A 18 7.94 -20.65 0.61
N SER A 19 8.36 -19.76 1.52
CA SER A 19 8.78 -18.40 1.16
C SER A 19 10.04 -18.39 0.30
N SER A 20 11.02 -19.22 0.64
CA SER A 20 12.27 -19.39 -0.14
C SER A 20 11.99 -19.95 -1.53
N PHE A 21 11.13 -20.96 -1.62
CA PHE A 21 10.74 -21.55 -2.90
C PHE A 21 9.99 -20.54 -3.78
N ARG A 22 9.06 -19.78 -3.18
CA ARG A 22 8.35 -18.71 -3.89
C ARG A 22 9.31 -17.64 -4.42
N ASN A 23 10.31 -17.22 -3.63
CA ASN A 23 11.31 -16.25 -4.07
C ASN A 23 12.14 -16.80 -5.23
N LEU A 24 12.57 -18.07 -5.14
CA LEU A 24 13.27 -18.76 -6.21
C LEU A 24 12.47 -18.75 -7.55
N LEU A 25 11.15 -18.95 -7.48
CA LEU A 25 10.30 -18.89 -8.68
C LEU A 25 10.25 -17.47 -9.30
N PHE A 26 10.34 -16.42 -8.49
CA PHE A 26 10.50 -15.05 -8.99
C PHE A 26 11.88 -14.83 -9.62
N ASP A 27 12.95 -15.32 -8.97
CA ASP A 27 14.33 -15.17 -9.46
C ASP A 27 14.54 -15.89 -10.80
N PHE A 28 13.90 -17.05 -11.00
CA PHE A 28 13.89 -17.77 -12.28
C PHE A 28 12.91 -17.20 -13.33
N GLY A 29 12.17 -16.13 -13.00
CA GLY A 29 11.20 -15.54 -13.92
C GLY A 29 9.96 -16.38 -14.18
N LEU A 30 9.74 -17.47 -13.43
CA LEU A 30 8.53 -18.31 -13.52
C LEU A 30 7.29 -17.61 -12.98
N ILE A 31 7.48 -16.69 -12.04
CA ILE A 31 6.44 -15.79 -11.55
C ILE A 31 6.85 -14.36 -11.95
N HIS A 32 6.01 -13.72 -12.76
CA HIS A 32 6.29 -12.37 -13.23
C HIS A 32 5.84 -11.32 -12.22
N SER A 33 6.71 -10.35 -11.94
CA SER A 33 6.34 -9.11 -11.27
C SER A 33 5.68 -8.17 -12.27
N ILE A 34 4.71 -7.40 -11.80
CA ILE A 34 4.07 -6.37 -12.63
C ILE A 34 4.85 -5.08 -12.45
N GLU A 35 5.38 -4.56 -13.55
CA GLU A 35 5.98 -3.23 -13.60
C GLU A 35 4.95 -2.21 -14.09
N TYR A 36 4.89 -1.08 -13.42
CA TYR A 36 4.01 0.02 -13.79
C TYR A 36 4.84 1.14 -14.41
N LYS A 37 4.26 1.83 -15.40
CA LYS A 37 4.92 2.98 -16.06
C LYS A 37 5.14 4.17 -15.12
N ILE A 38 4.35 4.25 -14.04
CA ILE A 38 4.46 5.30 -13.03
C ILE A 38 5.45 4.86 -11.95
N PRO A 39 6.45 5.69 -11.59
CA PRO A 39 7.31 5.43 -10.44
C PRO A 39 6.48 5.15 -9.18
N THR A 40 6.83 4.10 -8.47
CA THR A 40 6.06 3.62 -7.31
C THR A 40 6.97 3.46 -6.10
N ILE A 41 6.56 4.00 -4.96
CA ILE A 41 7.24 3.82 -3.68
C ILE A 41 6.35 2.97 -2.77
N GLY A 42 6.79 1.75 -2.48
CA GLY A 42 6.11 0.85 -1.54
C GLY A 42 6.63 1.05 -0.11
N ILE A 43 5.72 1.26 0.84
CA ILE A 43 6.06 1.38 2.27
C ILE A 43 5.45 0.20 3.01
N GLY A 44 6.30 -0.69 3.50
CA GLY A 44 5.92 -1.90 4.20
C GLY A 44 6.49 -1.97 5.61
N ASN A 45 6.02 -2.96 6.38
CA ASN A 45 6.55 -3.29 7.71
C ASN A 45 7.32 -4.60 7.68
N LEU A 46 8.43 -4.62 8.42
CA LEU A 46 9.14 -5.86 8.76
C LEU A 46 8.64 -6.47 10.08
N SER A 47 7.88 -5.70 10.88
CA SER A 47 7.31 -6.13 12.16
C SER A 47 5.86 -5.72 12.30
N THR A 48 5.11 -6.41 13.16
CA THR A 48 3.73 -6.04 13.52
C THR A 48 3.73 -4.87 14.49
N GLY A 49 2.86 -3.88 14.29
CA GLY A 49 2.67 -2.73 15.17
C GLY A 49 2.88 -1.37 14.51
N GLY A 50 2.81 -0.31 15.29
CA GLY A 50 2.96 1.08 14.87
C GLY A 50 4.41 1.44 14.53
N THR A 51 4.87 1.11 13.34
CA THR A 51 6.26 1.28 12.89
C THR A 51 6.53 2.64 12.21
N GLY A 52 5.61 3.60 12.32
CA GLY A 52 5.78 4.94 11.77
C GLY A 52 5.58 5.05 10.25
N LYS A 53 4.89 4.08 9.59
CA LYS A 53 4.62 4.15 8.14
C LYS A 53 3.95 5.45 7.73
N SER A 54 2.89 5.85 8.42
CA SER A 54 2.12 7.06 8.11
C SER A 54 3.00 8.32 8.15
N ILE A 55 3.98 8.38 9.06
CA ILE A 55 4.94 9.47 9.14
C ILE A 55 5.86 9.48 7.91
N ILE A 56 6.30 8.31 7.45
CA ILE A 56 7.15 8.20 6.25
C ILE A 56 6.36 8.57 5.00
N VAL A 57 5.10 8.11 4.88
CA VAL A 57 4.21 8.49 3.78
C VAL A 57 4.01 9.99 3.74
N ASP A 58 3.68 10.59 4.88
CA ASP A 58 3.48 12.03 5.04
C ASP A 58 4.73 12.83 4.64
N TYR A 59 5.91 12.40 5.09
CA TYR A 59 7.20 13.00 4.71
C TYR A 59 7.44 12.94 3.18
N LEU A 60 7.15 11.79 2.55
CA LEU A 60 7.32 11.65 1.10
C LEU A 60 6.33 12.52 0.32
N ILE A 61 5.09 12.63 0.77
CA ILE A 61 4.10 13.53 0.20
C ILE A 61 4.64 14.97 0.26
N GLU A 62 5.04 15.45 1.44
CA GLU A 62 5.58 16.79 1.62
C GLU A 62 6.80 17.07 0.72
N LYS A 63 7.67 16.09 0.58
CA LYS A 63 8.89 16.21 -0.23
C LYS A 63 8.61 16.35 -1.72
N PHE A 64 7.62 15.63 -2.23
CA PHE A 64 7.40 15.52 -3.69
C PHE A 64 6.20 16.29 -4.23
N LYS A 65 5.20 16.66 -3.40
CA LYS A 65 3.95 17.29 -3.83
C LYS A 65 4.12 18.62 -4.59
N LYS A 66 5.22 19.33 -4.38
CA LYS A 66 5.51 20.59 -5.10
C LYS A 66 5.92 20.38 -6.56
N ASN A 67 6.51 19.22 -6.86
CA ASN A 67 7.15 18.95 -8.14
C ASN A 67 6.51 17.77 -8.90
N LYS A 68 5.59 17.03 -8.26
CA LYS A 68 4.97 15.84 -8.84
C LYS A 68 3.50 15.74 -8.47
N LYS A 69 2.70 15.26 -9.41
CA LYS A 69 1.32 14.82 -9.15
C LYS A 69 1.36 13.47 -8.44
N ILE A 70 1.04 13.50 -7.14
CA ILE A 70 1.10 12.31 -6.27
C ILE A 70 -0.27 11.67 -6.18
N THR A 71 -0.28 10.35 -6.25
CA THR A 71 -1.43 9.52 -5.85
C THR A 71 -1.00 8.57 -4.74
N THR A 72 -1.69 8.55 -3.62
CA THR A 72 -1.51 7.52 -2.59
C THR A 72 -2.50 6.38 -2.82
N LEU A 73 -2.03 5.14 -2.71
CA LEU A 73 -2.87 3.95 -2.82
C LEU A 73 -2.71 3.09 -1.57
N SER A 74 -3.76 2.96 -0.78
CA SER A 74 -3.78 2.11 0.39
C SER A 74 -4.93 1.11 0.37
N ARG A 75 -5.00 0.20 1.35
CA ARG A 75 -6.15 -0.71 1.48
C ARG A 75 -7.37 -0.06 2.08
N GLY A 76 -7.20 1.06 2.79
CA GLY A 76 -8.25 1.68 3.58
C GLY A 76 -8.62 0.81 4.78
N TYR A 77 -7.66 0.60 5.70
CA TYR A 77 -7.91 -0.17 6.91
C TYR A 77 -9.13 0.39 7.67
N ASN A 78 -10.00 -0.49 8.15
CA ASN A 78 -11.19 -0.17 8.94
C ASN A 78 -12.31 0.62 8.21
N ARG A 79 -12.21 0.83 6.89
CA ARG A 79 -13.28 1.46 6.09
C ARG A 79 -14.50 0.53 5.93
N LYS A 80 -15.67 1.10 5.69
CA LYS A 80 -16.90 0.35 5.44
C LYS A 80 -17.15 0.08 3.95
N THR A 81 -16.53 0.82 3.06
CA THR A 81 -16.65 0.65 1.62
C THR A 81 -15.78 -0.50 1.10
N LYS A 82 -16.06 -0.96 -0.11
CA LYS A 82 -15.27 -1.99 -0.82
C LYS A 82 -14.89 -1.52 -2.22
N GLY A 83 -13.83 -2.13 -2.77
CA GLY A 83 -13.35 -1.84 -4.10
C GLY A 83 -12.54 -0.54 -4.17
N PHE A 84 -12.49 0.05 -5.36
CA PHE A 84 -11.77 1.28 -5.61
C PHE A 84 -12.60 2.49 -5.18
N VAL A 85 -12.04 3.32 -4.31
CA VAL A 85 -12.61 4.62 -3.94
C VAL A 85 -11.53 5.68 -4.07
N HIS A 86 -11.85 6.76 -4.80
CA HIS A 86 -11.04 7.98 -4.88
C HIS A 86 -11.64 8.99 -3.93
N ALA A 87 -10.87 9.48 -2.99
CA ALA A 87 -11.30 10.46 -2.00
C ALA A 87 -11.82 11.74 -2.67
N SER A 88 -12.91 12.25 -2.18
CA SER A 88 -13.57 13.49 -2.61
C SER A 88 -13.85 14.39 -1.42
N LYS A 89 -14.29 15.62 -1.65
CA LYS A 89 -14.63 16.56 -0.57
C LYS A 89 -15.72 16.07 0.39
N SER A 90 -16.54 15.11 -0.05
CA SER A 90 -17.57 14.47 0.77
C SER A 90 -17.09 13.21 1.48
N SER A 91 -15.88 12.74 1.22
CA SER A 91 -15.35 11.52 1.81
C SER A 91 -15.01 11.73 3.28
N ASP A 92 -15.26 10.71 4.08
CA ASP A 92 -14.95 10.64 5.50
C ASP A 92 -14.09 9.41 5.84
N ALA A 93 -13.71 9.30 7.11
CA ALA A 93 -12.91 8.17 7.59
C ALA A 93 -13.65 6.82 7.50
N TYR A 94 -15.00 6.80 7.53
CA TYR A 94 -15.78 5.58 7.34
C TYR A 94 -15.74 5.09 5.90
N GLU A 95 -15.64 6.01 4.94
CA GLU A 95 -15.59 5.69 3.51
C GLU A 95 -14.22 5.21 3.08
N ILE A 96 -13.14 5.89 3.49
CA ILE A 96 -11.79 5.64 2.97
C ILE A 96 -10.81 5.08 4.02
N GLY A 97 -11.16 5.10 5.31
CA GLY A 97 -10.30 4.70 6.42
C GLY A 97 -9.58 5.89 7.07
N ASP A 98 -9.18 5.74 8.33
CA ASP A 98 -8.61 6.82 9.15
C ASP A 98 -7.32 7.42 8.56
N GLU A 99 -6.38 6.56 8.19
CA GLU A 99 -5.08 7.00 7.66
C GLU A 99 -5.20 7.70 6.29
N PRO A 100 -5.91 7.15 5.28
CA PRO A 100 -6.15 7.86 4.02
C PRO A 100 -6.90 9.18 4.20
N PHE A 101 -7.88 9.22 5.11
CA PHE A 101 -8.62 10.44 5.42
C PHE A 101 -7.72 11.52 6.03
N GLN A 102 -6.75 11.13 6.89
CA GLN A 102 -5.75 12.05 7.42
C GLN A 102 -4.89 12.66 6.30
N PHE A 103 -4.42 11.84 5.34
CA PHE A 103 -3.65 12.34 4.19
C PHE A 103 -4.47 13.26 3.31
N PHE A 104 -5.72 12.89 3.02
CA PHE A 104 -6.63 13.71 2.22
C PHE A 104 -6.90 15.07 2.86
N SER A 105 -7.13 15.10 4.18
CA SER A 105 -7.40 16.34 4.92
C SER A 105 -6.17 17.23 5.02
N LYS A 106 -4.98 16.65 5.15
CA LYS A 106 -3.72 17.39 5.31
C LYS A 106 -3.15 17.87 3.97
N HIS A 107 -3.37 17.10 2.89
CA HIS A 107 -2.80 17.33 1.58
C HIS A 107 -3.89 17.33 0.50
N PRO A 108 -4.74 18.37 0.42
CA PRO A 108 -5.86 18.41 -0.52
C PRO A 108 -5.43 18.47 -2.00
N GLU A 109 -4.15 18.72 -2.26
CA GLU A 109 -3.54 18.79 -3.58
C GLU A 109 -3.14 17.44 -4.20
N ILE A 110 -3.17 16.35 -3.41
CA ILE A 110 -2.84 15.02 -3.91
C ILE A 110 -4.09 14.16 -4.15
N ASN A 111 -3.96 13.12 -4.95
CA ASN A 111 -4.99 12.11 -5.07
C ASN A 111 -4.83 11.06 -3.96
N VAL A 112 -5.88 10.80 -3.21
CA VAL A 112 -5.94 9.74 -2.22
C VAL A 112 -6.91 8.67 -2.68
N VAL A 113 -6.40 7.45 -2.83
CA VAL A 113 -7.14 6.31 -3.36
C VAL A 113 -7.03 5.12 -2.42
N VAL A 114 -8.11 4.40 -2.25
CA VAL A 114 -8.14 3.15 -1.49
C VAL A 114 -8.67 2.01 -2.33
N CYS A 115 -8.02 0.85 -2.23
CA CYS A 115 -8.44 -0.39 -2.89
C CYS A 115 -7.78 -1.58 -2.19
N GLU A 116 -8.55 -2.63 -1.86
CA GLU A 116 -8.02 -3.84 -1.22
C GLU A 116 -7.03 -4.55 -2.13
N ASP A 117 -7.36 -4.64 -3.42
CA ASP A 117 -6.51 -5.17 -4.46
C ASP A 117 -5.67 -4.05 -5.09
N ARG A 118 -4.38 -4.00 -4.71
CA ARG A 118 -3.46 -2.98 -5.21
C ARG A 118 -3.26 -3.05 -6.72
N ARG A 119 -3.29 -4.24 -7.34
CA ARG A 119 -3.15 -4.39 -8.80
C ARG A 119 -4.35 -3.75 -9.51
N LYS A 120 -5.55 -4.06 -9.03
CA LYS A 120 -6.78 -3.44 -9.52
C LYS A 120 -6.77 -1.93 -9.31
N GLY A 121 -6.35 -1.48 -8.11
CA GLY A 121 -6.21 -0.06 -7.79
C GLY A 121 -5.27 0.66 -8.75
N MET A 122 -4.07 0.14 -8.98
CA MET A 122 -3.10 0.71 -9.92
C MET A 122 -3.62 0.77 -11.35
N ASN A 123 -4.28 -0.29 -11.84
CA ASN A 123 -4.85 -0.29 -13.19
C ASN A 123 -5.91 0.81 -13.36
N ILE A 124 -6.73 1.07 -12.33
CA ILE A 124 -7.71 2.15 -12.36
C ILE A 124 -7.04 3.52 -12.27
N ILE A 125 -6.00 3.68 -11.45
CA ILE A 125 -5.20 4.92 -11.37
C ILE A 125 -4.60 5.24 -12.74
N LEU A 126 -3.95 4.27 -13.38
CA LEU A 126 -3.35 4.45 -14.72
C LEU A 126 -4.38 4.88 -15.78
N LYS A 127 -5.62 4.42 -15.64
CA LYS A 127 -6.71 4.74 -16.60
C LYS A 127 -7.38 6.08 -16.30
N ASN A 128 -7.69 6.36 -15.04
CA ASN A 128 -8.56 7.45 -14.63
C ASN A 128 -7.81 8.66 -14.04
N LEU A 129 -6.58 8.46 -13.54
CA LEU A 129 -5.70 9.50 -12.98
C LEU A 129 -4.36 9.49 -13.74
N SER A 130 -4.45 9.61 -15.06
CA SER A 130 -3.33 9.50 -15.99
C SER A 130 -2.27 10.59 -15.82
N ASP A 131 -2.58 11.67 -15.10
CA ASP A 131 -1.65 12.73 -14.70
C ASP A 131 -0.79 12.38 -13.47
N THR A 132 -0.99 11.20 -12.87
CA THR A 132 -0.17 10.73 -11.74
C THR A 132 1.28 10.52 -12.18
N GLU A 133 2.21 11.20 -11.51
CA GLU A 133 3.65 11.10 -11.77
C GLU A 133 4.40 10.28 -10.72
N LEU A 134 3.79 10.05 -9.57
CA LEU A 134 4.33 9.25 -8.47
C LEU A 134 3.19 8.57 -7.70
N CYS A 135 3.29 7.27 -7.52
CA CYS A 135 2.37 6.52 -6.64
C CYS A 135 3.09 6.10 -5.36
N ILE A 136 2.47 6.35 -4.20
CA ILE A 136 2.96 5.92 -2.88
C ILE A 136 1.95 4.92 -2.32
N TRP A 137 2.40 3.71 -1.91
CA TRP A 137 1.52 2.65 -1.40
C TRP A 137 2.07 1.84 -0.22
#